data_7f692ee47daa52c788344d345576efb7
#
_entry.id   7f692ee47daa52c788344d345576efb7
#
_cell.length_a   1.000
_cell.length_b   1.000
_cell.length_c   1.000
_cell.angle_alpha   90.00
_cell.angle_beta   90.00
_cell.angle_gamma   90.00
#
_symmetry.space_group_name_H-M   'P 1'
#
loop_
_entity.id
_entity.type
_entity.pdbx_description
1 polymer ?
#
loop_
_entity_poly.entity_id
_entity_poly.type
_entity_poly.pdbx_seq_one_letter_code
_entity_poly.pdbx_strand_id
1 'polypeptide(L)'
;MSETTQTAGTKTANRTVRDVSILVVITLAAGILLGAAYTVTKGPIARAQEKARTQAQHTVMEEAEAFEPLEDSEALAQAVQTALDEKGLTATRVEQIDLALDKAGKTAGYVVSCSNSEGYGGDVELMCGILADKDGTLTIEGISFLALTETAGMGMRARDEEFISQFDGKRIREGESLVYTKDGASEANEIDAISGCTVTTSAVTKDINAALEAVRVILADYGDAGSAAAEGEA
;
A
#
# COMPACT_ATOMS: atom_id res chain seq x y z
N MET A 1 27.56 8.86 -72.69
CA MET A 1 27.76 9.13 -71.23
C MET A 1 26.44 9.06 -70.56
N SER A 2 25.91 7.90 -70.22
CA SER A 2 24.69 7.77 -69.40
C SER A 2 24.45 6.32 -68.99
N GLU A 3 25.23 5.75 -68.04
CA GLU A 3 24.97 4.42 -67.46
C GLU A 3 25.71 4.16 -66.19
N THR A 4 25.59 5.06 -65.22
CA THR A 4 26.21 4.78 -63.86
C THR A 4 25.37 5.18 -62.65
N THR A 5 24.10 5.57 -62.85
CA THR A 5 23.34 6.12 -61.72
C THR A 5 22.24 5.18 -61.17
N GLN A 6 21.95 4.03 -61.81
CA GLN A 6 20.84 3.14 -61.35
C GLN A 6 21.22 2.02 -60.41
N THR A 7 22.49 1.68 -60.26
CA THR A 7 22.94 0.53 -59.43
C THR A 7 23.18 0.86 -57.95
N ALA A 8 23.27 2.13 -57.58
CA ALA A 8 23.51 2.55 -56.19
C ALA A 8 22.23 2.52 -55.33
N GLY A 9 21.09 2.88 -55.91
CA GLY A 9 19.79 2.99 -55.16
C GLY A 9 19.22 1.63 -54.72
N THR A 10 19.36 0.58 -55.50
CA THR A 10 18.86 -0.78 -55.21
C THR A 10 19.66 -1.48 -54.11
N LYS A 11 20.97 -1.25 -54.02
CA LYS A 11 21.80 -1.83 -52.94
C LYS A 11 21.53 -1.20 -51.58
N THR A 12 21.21 0.09 -51.54
CA THR A 12 20.89 0.81 -50.31
C THR A 12 19.50 0.39 -49.79
N ALA A 13 18.47 0.30 -50.67
CA ALA A 13 17.14 -0.15 -50.32
C ALA A 13 17.12 -1.58 -49.73
N ASN A 14 17.87 -2.52 -50.35
CA ASN A 14 17.96 -3.89 -49.83
C ASN A 14 18.68 -3.98 -48.48
N ARG A 15 19.64 -3.10 -48.23
CA ARG A 15 20.31 -3.01 -46.91
C ARG A 15 19.36 -2.51 -45.82
N THR A 16 18.64 -1.44 -46.12
CA THR A 16 17.64 -0.88 -45.17
C THR A 16 16.55 -1.89 -44.84
N VAL A 17 15.99 -2.60 -45.85
CA VAL A 17 14.97 -3.64 -45.62
C VAL A 17 15.52 -4.76 -44.74
N ARG A 18 16.75 -5.22 -45.00
CA ARG A 18 17.39 -6.25 -44.18
C ARG A 18 17.59 -5.78 -42.72
N ASP A 19 18.05 -4.54 -42.55
CA ASP A 19 18.35 -4.01 -41.21
C ASP A 19 17.02 -3.81 -40.39
N VAL A 20 15.94 -3.34 -41.05
CA VAL A 20 14.60 -3.27 -40.46
C VAL A 20 14.07 -4.68 -40.12
N SER A 21 14.25 -5.67 -41.02
CA SER A 21 13.81 -7.04 -40.74
C SER A 21 14.53 -7.66 -39.54
N ILE A 22 15.82 -7.42 -39.39
CA ILE A 22 16.61 -7.88 -38.26
C ILE A 22 16.08 -7.22 -36.95
N LEU A 23 15.81 -5.91 -36.99
CA LEU A 23 15.26 -5.21 -35.85
C LEU A 23 13.88 -5.78 -35.41
N VAL A 24 12.99 -6.03 -36.40
CA VAL A 24 11.67 -6.63 -36.14
C VAL A 24 11.82 -8.03 -35.52
N VAL A 25 12.72 -8.86 -36.01
CA VAL A 25 12.96 -10.21 -35.48
C VAL A 25 13.48 -10.14 -34.04
N ILE A 26 14.43 -9.25 -33.77
CA ILE A 26 14.99 -9.07 -32.42
C ILE A 26 13.91 -8.58 -31.42
N THR A 27 13.10 -7.58 -31.82
CA THR A 27 12.04 -7.05 -30.93
C THR A 27 10.95 -8.09 -30.70
N LEU A 28 10.59 -8.87 -31.69
CA LEU A 28 9.60 -9.94 -31.55
C LEU A 28 10.11 -11.07 -30.65
N ALA A 29 11.37 -11.49 -30.84
CA ALA A 29 12.02 -12.48 -30.00
C ALA A 29 12.11 -11.99 -28.52
N ALA A 30 12.51 -10.74 -28.31
CA ALA A 30 12.57 -10.14 -26.99
C ALA A 30 11.17 -10.06 -26.32
N GLY A 31 10.14 -9.68 -27.09
CA GLY A 31 8.75 -9.67 -26.61
C GLY A 31 8.24 -11.05 -26.19
N ILE A 32 8.53 -12.08 -26.99
CA ILE A 32 8.16 -13.47 -26.67
C ILE A 32 8.88 -13.95 -25.41
N LEU A 33 10.19 -13.69 -25.29
CA LEU A 33 10.98 -14.09 -24.13
C LEU A 33 10.47 -13.39 -22.85
N LEU A 34 10.18 -12.09 -22.93
CA LEU A 34 9.64 -11.33 -21.81
C LEU A 34 8.26 -11.83 -21.40
N GLY A 35 7.38 -12.09 -22.37
CA GLY A 35 6.06 -12.67 -22.11
C GLY A 35 6.12 -14.05 -21.46
N ALA A 36 7.02 -14.91 -21.92
CA ALA A 36 7.25 -16.22 -21.34
C ALA A 36 7.79 -16.11 -19.89
N ALA A 37 8.77 -15.25 -19.66
CA ALA A 37 9.32 -14.98 -18.33
C ALA A 37 8.21 -14.49 -17.38
N TYR A 38 7.39 -13.52 -17.80
CA TYR A 38 6.26 -13.02 -17.03
C TYR A 38 5.27 -14.15 -16.66
N THR A 39 4.92 -15.01 -17.61
CA THR A 39 3.96 -16.10 -17.38
C THR A 39 4.47 -17.09 -16.32
N VAL A 40 5.78 -17.40 -16.35
CA VAL A 40 6.41 -18.30 -15.37
C VAL A 40 6.52 -17.65 -13.98
N THR A 41 6.82 -16.35 -13.91
CA THR A 41 7.09 -15.65 -12.64
C THR A 41 5.84 -15.13 -11.95
N LYS A 42 4.74 -14.86 -12.68
CA LYS A 42 3.49 -14.34 -12.11
C LYS A 42 2.95 -15.19 -10.97
N GLY A 43 2.92 -16.52 -11.10
CA GLY A 43 2.37 -17.42 -10.09
C GLY A 43 3.18 -17.40 -8.77
N PRO A 44 4.49 -17.64 -8.80
CA PRO A 44 5.34 -17.53 -7.61
C PRO A 44 5.28 -16.15 -6.94
N ILE A 45 5.25 -15.05 -7.71
CA ILE A 45 5.15 -13.69 -7.17
C ILE A 45 3.83 -13.50 -6.42
N ALA A 46 2.68 -13.87 -7.03
CA ALA A 46 1.39 -13.75 -6.39
C ALA A 46 1.31 -14.54 -5.06
N ARG A 47 1.88 -15.75 -5.02
CA ARG A 47 1.93 -16.55 -3.78
C ARG A 47 2.83 -15.93 -2.71
N ALA A 48 3.94 -15.32 -3.11
CA ALA A 48 4.84 -14.65 -2.19
C ALA A 48 4.17 -13.39 -1.59
N GLN A 49 3.46 -12.63 -2.40
CA GLN A 49 2.70 -11.46 -1.97
C GLN A 49 1.57 -11.85 -1.01
N GLU A 50 0.79 -12.88 -1.34
CA GLU A 50 -0.28 -13.38 -0.47
C GLU A 50 0.27 -13.84 0.89
N LYS A 51 1.37 -14.59 0.87
CA LYS A 51 2.03 -15.00 2.11
C LYS A 51 2.53 -13.82 2.93
N ALA A 52 3.15 -12.83 2.29
CA ALA A 52 3.63 -11.62 2.96
C ALA A 52 2.46 -10.83 3.56
N ARG A 53 1.33 -10.74 2.83
CA ARG A 53 0.11 -10.10 3.29
C ARG A 53 -0.46 -10.79 4.53
N THR A 54 -0.63 -12.11 4.49
CA THR A 54 -1.14 -12.88 5.64
C THR A 54 -0.22 -12.74 6.86
N GLN A 55 1.10 -12.76 6.66
CA GLN A 55 2.04 -12.51 7.75
C GLN A 55 1.91 -11.11 8.32
N ALA A 56 1.76 -10.08 7.47
CA ALA A 56 1.56 -8.70 7.89
C ALA A 56 0.27 -8.54 8.70
N GLN A 57 -0.85 -9.15 8.26
CA GLN A 57 -2.12 -9.14 8.98
C GLN A 57 -1.97 -9.65 10.42
N HIS A 58 -1.34 -10.81 10.60
CA HIS A 58 -1.07 -11.36 11.94
C HIS A 58 -0.06 -10.54 12.75
N THR A 59 0.86 -9.82 12.10
CA THR A 59 1.80 -8.94 12.80
C THR A 59 1.11 -7.69 13.35
N VAL A 60 0.18 -7.11 12.59
CA VAL A 60 -0.50 -5.87 13.00
C VAL A 60 -1.75 -6.10 13.85
N MET A 61 -2.21 -7.36 13.96
CA MET A 61 -3.37 -7.75 14.76
C MET A 61 -3.19 -9.19 15.27
N GLU A 62 -2.35 -9.36 16.31
CA GLU A 62 -1.99 -10.69 16.83
C GLU A 62 -3.17 -11.46 17.44
N GLU A 63 -4.15 -10.76 18.01
CA GLU A 63 -5.30 -11.37 18.68
C GLU A 63 -6.39 -11.85 17.70
N ALA A 64 -6.31 -11.49 16.41
CA ALA A 64 -7.29 -11.91 15.42
C ALA A 64 -7.07 -13.36 14.98
N GLU A 65 -8.17 -14.13 14.90
CA GLU A 65 -8.16 -15.52 14.43
C GLU A 65 -8.36 -15.63 12.91
N ALA A 66 -9.08 -14.68 12.31
CA ALA A 66 -9.35 -14.63 10.88
C ALA A 66 -9.41 -13.20 10.36
N PHE A 67 -9.20 -13.05 9.07
CA PHE A 67 -9.30 -11.77 8.38
C PHE A 67 -10.25 -11.94 7.18
N GLU A 68 -11.27 -11.09 7.11
CA GLU A 68 -12.22 -11.10 6.01
C GLU A 68 -12.18 -9.75 5.28
N PRO A 69 -11.98 -9.75 3.95
CA PRO A 69 -12.00 -8.49 3.21
C PRO A 69 -13.38 -7.84 3.35
N LEU A 70 -13.40 -6.56 3.72
CA LEU A 70 -14.62 -5.78 3.66
C LEU A 70 -15.03 -5.63 2.20
N GLU A 71 -16.29 -5.94 1.87
CA GLU A 71 -16.77 -5.82 0.49
C GLU A 71 -16.61 -4.37 0.01
N ASP A 72 -15.77 -4.18 -1.00
CA ASP A 72 -15.58 -2.89 -1.66
C ASP A 72 -16.86 -2.50 -2.41
N SER A 73 -17.71 -1.71 -1.76
CA SER A 73 -18.72 -0.98 -2.49
C SER A 73 -18.08 0.26 -3.12
N GLU A 74 -18.43 0.57 -4.37
CA GLU A 74 -17.98 1.79 -5.04
C GLU A 74 -18.30 3.04 -4.20
N ALA A 75 -19.39 3.00 -3.43
CA ALA A 75 -19.78 4.04 -2.50
C ALA A 75 -18.79 4.21 -1.34
N LEU A 76 -18.32 3.10 -0.72
CA LEU A 76 -17.33 3.14 0.34
C LEU A 76 -15.99 3.69 -0.18
N ALA A 77 -15.53 3.20 -1.32
CA ALA A 77 -14.29 3.67 -1.92
C ALA A 77 -14.32 5.18 -2.21
N GLN A 78 -15.46 5.69 -2.71
CA GLN A 78 -15.66 7.12 -2.93
C GLN A 78 -15.73 7.92 -1.63
N ALA A 79 -16.42 7.41 -0.61
CA ALA A 79 -16.52 8.08 0.69
C ALA A 79 -15.13 8.20 1.35
N VAL A 80 -14.36 7.11 1.36
CA VAL A 80 -12.98 7.10 1.85
C VAL A 80 -12.13 8.10 1.07
N GLN A 81 -12.15 8.05 -0.27
CA GLN A 81 -11.36 8.98 -1.09
C GLN A 81 -11.73 10.45 -0.81
N THR A 82 -13.02 10.76 -0.65
CA THR A 82 -13.48 12.11 -0.31
C THR A 82 -12.93 12.56 1.03
N ALA A 83 -12.97 11.69 2.05
CA ALA A 83 -12.42 11.99 3.37
C ALA A 83 -10.89 12.22 3.32
N LEU A 84 -10.16 11.43 2.53
CA LEU A 84 -8.72 11.61 2.33
C LEU A 84 -8.41 12.96 1.65
N ASP A 85 -9.18 13.34 0.64
CA ASP A 85 -9.00 14.60 -0.08
C ASP A 85 -9.27 15.81 0.83
N GLU A 86 -10.31 15.75 1.67
CA GLU A 86 -10.62 16.78 2.67
C GLU A 86 -9.50 16.96 3.71
N LYS A 87 -8.79 15.89 4.04
CA LYS A 87 -7.63 15.89 4.96
C LYS A 87 -6.31 16.23 4.26
N GLY A 88 -6.31 16.44 2.94
CA GLY A 88 -5.09 16.70 2.16
C GLY A 88 -4.18 15.49 1.99
N LEU A 89 -4.71 14.26 2.12
CA LEU A 89 -3.99 12.99 1.98
C LEU A 89 -4.08 12.47 0.52
N THR A 90 -4.03 13.35 -0.45
CA THR A 90 -4.26 13.06 -1.88
C THR A 90 -3.23 12.13 -2.52
N ALA A 91 -2.04 12.01 -1.93
CA ALA A 91 -0.99 11.11 -2.41
C ALA A 91 -1.08 9.70 -1.81
N THR A 92 -1.98 9.50 -0.85
CA THR A 92 -2.23 8.21 -0.20
C THR A 92 -3.47 7.55 -0.80
N ARG A 93 -3.40 6.24 -0.97
CA ARG A 93 -4.51 5.40 -1.41
C ARG A 93 -4.73 4.29 -0.41
N VAL A 94 -5.99 4.06 -0.05
CA VAL A 94 -6.41 2.86 0.66
C VAL A 94 -6.61 1.74 -0.37
N GLU A 95 -5.80 0.69 -0.28
CA GLU A 95 -5.80 -0.41 -1.25
C GLU A 95 -6.79 -1.50 -0.85
N GLN A 96 -6.89 -1.79 0.45
CA GLN A 96 -7.82 -2.79 0.99
C GLN A 96 -8.07 -2.58 2.46
N ILE A 97 -9.28 -2.95 2.88
CA ILE A 97 -9.68 -2.98 4.28
C ILE A 97 -10.15 -4.41 4.59
N ASP A 98 -9.60 -5.00 5.64
CA ASP A 98 -9.98 -6.32 6.13
C ASP A 98 -10.56 -6.18 7.54
N LEU A 99 -11.63 -6.91 7.83
CA LEU A 99 -12.15 -7.07 9.19
C LEU A 99 -11.30 -8.11 9.91
N ALA A 100 -10.78 -7.76 11.07
CA ALA A 100 -10.11 -8.70 11.96
C ALA A 100 -11.16 -9.34 12.88
N LEU A 101 -11.31 -10.66 12.84
CA LEU A 101 -12.33 -11.40 13.57
C LEU A 101 -11.73 -12.10 14.79
N ASP A 102 -12.47 -12.10 15.88
CA ASP A 102 -12.17 -12.87 17.08
C ASP A 102 -12.59 -14.37 16.93
N LYS A 103 -12.34 -15.18 17.98
CA LYS A 103 -12.74 -16.60 18.04
C LYS A 103 -14.24 -16.84 17.92
N ALA A 104 -15.06 -15.83 18.18
CA ALA A 104 -16.51 -15.91 18.06
C ALA A 104 -17.02 -15.42 16.69
N GLY A 105 -16.12 -15.06 15.77
CA GLY A 105 -16.45 -14.50 14.46
C GLY A 105 -16.96 -13.05 14.52
N LYS A 106 -16.70 -12.33 15.60
CA LYS A 106 -17.07 -10.93 15.73
C LYS A 106 -15.89 -10.05 15.32
N THR A 107 -16.18 -8.90 14.75
CA THR A 107 -15.18 -7.90 14.43
C THR A 107 -14.49 -7.43 15.71
N ALA A 108 -13.18 -7.72 15.82
CA ALA A 108 -12.31 -7.24 16.89
C ALA A 108 -11.61 -5.95 16.50
N GLY A 109 -11.39 -5.74 15.19
CA GLY A 109 -10.71 -4.54 14.68
C GLY A 109 -10.67 -4.52 13.16
N TYR A 110 -9.85 -3.63 12.62
CA TYR A 110 -9.69 -3.39 11.19
C TYR A 110 -8.23 -3.48 10.81
N VAL A 111 -7.93 -4.07 9.66
CA VAL A 111 -6.60 -4.04 9.06
C VAL A 111 -6.70 -3.31 7.74
N VAL A 112 -6.02 -2.16 7.65
CA VAL A 112 -6.08 -1.29 6.48
C VAL A 112 -4.73 -1.29 5.77
N SER A 113 -4.74 -1.59 4.48
CA SER A 113 -3.57 -1.51 3.61
C SER A 113 -3.59 -0.18 2.87
N CYS A 114 -2.53 0.58 3.00
CA CYS A 114 -2.36 1.88 2.35
C CYS A 114 -1.08 1.92 1.51
N SER A 115 -1.10 2.75 0.46
CA SER A 115 0.07 3.07 -0.34
C SER A 115 0.20 4.59 -0.50
N ASN A 116 1.44 5.10 -0.41
CA ASN A 116 1.76 6.51 -0.54
C ASN A 116 2.89 6.71 -1.55
N SER A 117 2.64 7.57 -2.54
CA SER A 117 3.60 7.86 -3.61
C SER A 117 4.61 8.97 -3.28
N GLU A 118 4.58 9.52 -2.07
CA GLU A 118 5.50 10.58 -1.64
C GLU A 118 6.74 10.06 -0.91
N GLY A 119 7.01 8.75 -0.91
CA GLY A 119 8.26 8.20 -0.42
C GLY A 119 9.47 8.74 -1.20
N TYR A 120 10.63 8.86 -0.56
CA TYR A 120 11.82 9.42 -1.18
C TYR A 120 12.39 8.52 -2.29
N GLY A 121 12.40 7.23 -2.07
CA GLY A 121 12.94 6.23 -2.99
C GLY A 121 11.89 5.52 -3.86
N GLY A 122 10.62 5.74 -3.59
CA GLY A 122 9.49 5.10 -4.25
C GLY A 122 8.28 5.01 -3.35
N ASP A 123 7.29 4.25 -3.77
CA ASP A 123 6.07 4.08 -3.02
C ASP A 123 6.34 3.39 -1.67
N VAL A 124 5.64 3.86 -0.64
CA VAL A 124 5.56 3.24 0.67
C VAL A 124 4.25 2.49 0.74
N GLU A 125 4.28 1.18 1.01
CA GLU A 125 3.08 0.38 1.20
C GLU A 125 3.12 -0.26 2.58
N LEU A 126 2.10 -0.04 3.39
CA LEU A 126 2.01 -0.59 4.73
C LEU A 126 0.60 -1.09 5.05
N MET A 127 0.54 -1.96 6.04
CA MET A 127 -0.67 -2.34 6.76
C MET A 127 -0.67 -1.71 8.14
N CYS A 128 -1.84 -1.28 8.59
CA CYS A 128 -2.09 -0.76 9.92
C CYS A 128 -3.24 -1.54 10.57
N GLY A 129 -3.00 -2.12 11.73
CA GLY A 129 -4.02 -2.72 12.58
C GLY A 129 -4.64 -1.66 13.47
N ILE A 130 -5.98 -1.57 13.51
CA ILE A 130 -6.70 -0.51 14.20
C ILE A 130 -7.86 -1.13 15.00
N LEU A 131 -7.91 -0.83 16.30
CA LEU A 131 -9.06 -1.08 17.14
C LEU A 131 -9.92 0.19 17.25
N ALA A 132 -11.23 0.02 17.31
CA ALA A 132 -12.16 1.12 17.49
C ALA A 132 -12.87 1.00 18.83
N ASP A 133 -12.73 2.01 19.68
CA ASP A 133 -13.44 2.12 20.95
C ASP A 133 -14.84 2.75 20.73
N LYS A 134 -15.75 2.48 21.63
CA LYS A 134 -17.13 3.00 21.58
C LYS A 134 -17.24 4.53 21.69
N ASP A 135 -16.19 5.19 22.17
CA ASP A 135 -16.10 6.65 22.28
C ASP A 135 -15.52 7.33 21.02
N GLY A 136 -15.29 6.55 19.94
CA GLY A 136 -14.70 7.03 18.70
C GLY A 136 -13.17 7.15 18.70
N THR A 137 -12.53 6.73 19.81
CA THR A 137 -11.07 6.64 19.88
C THR A 137 -10.60 5.45 19.05
N LEU A 138 -9.59 5.66 18.21
CA LEU A 138 -8.94 4.60 17.47
C LEU A 138 -7.58 4.29 18.09
N THR A 139 -7.29 3.00 18.29
CA THR A 139 -6.00 2.53 18.80
C THR A 139 -5.27 1.81 17.69
N ILE A 140 -4.03 2.23 17.41
CA ILE A 140 -3.14 1.54 16.47
C ILE A 140 -2.52 0.36 17.21
N GLU A 141 -2.80 -0.87 16.77
CA GLU A 141 -2.22 -2.09 17.37
C GLU A 141 -0.82 -2.38 16.85
N GLY A 142 -0.56 -2.00 15.60
CA GLY A 142 0.75 -2.17 14.98
C GLY A 142 0.74 -1.79 13.51
N ILE A 143 1.93 -1.70 12.94
CA ILE A 143 2.14 -1.47 11.52
C ILE A 143 3.08 -2.51 10.93
N SER A 144 2.92 -2.83 9.65
CA SER A 144 3.82 -3.71 8.90
C SER A 144 3.98 -3.23 7.47
N PHE A 145 5.23 -3.15 6.99
CA PHE A 145 5.51 -2.71 5.62
C PHE A 145 5.37 -3.86 4.62
N LEU A 146 4.46 -3.72 3.68
CA LEU A 146 4.33 -4.61 2.51
C LEU A 146 5.42 -4.32 1.48
N ALA A 147 5.61 -3.03 1.14
CA ALA A 147 6.70 -2.56 0.31
C ALA A 147 7.29 -1.27 0.88
N LEU A 148 8.60 -1.17 0.85
CA LEU A 148 9.34 0.02 1.21
C LEU A 148 10.62 0.04 0.38
N THR A 149 10.65 0.93 -0.62
CA THR A 149 11.78 1.07 -1.55
C THR A 149 12.52 2.36 -1.22
N GLU A 150 13.34 2.30 -0.18
CA GLU A 150 14.03 3.46 0.35
C GLU A 150 15.55 3.25 0.39
N THR A 151 16.31 4.31 0.58
CA THR A 151 17.76 4.24 0.69
C THR A 151 18.18 3.47 1.95
N ALA A 152 19.05 2.46 1.78
CA ALA A 152 19.62 1.66 2.88
C ALA A 152 20.34 2.56 3.89
N GLY A 153 20.10 2.33 5.19
CA GLY A 153 20.67 3.11 6.28
C GLY A 153 20.07 4.50 6.47
N MET A 154 19.07 4.87 5.64
CA MET A 154 18.29 6.10 5.72
C MET A 154 16.80 5.76 5.83
N GLY A 155 15.99 5.94 4.79
CA GLY A 155 14.55 5.68 4.80
C GLY A 155 14.20 4.22 5.13
N MET A 156 15.07 3.25 4.79
CA MET A 156 14.90 1.85 5.21
C MET A 156 14.87 1.65 6.74
N ARG A 157 15.35 2.62 7.52
CA ARG A 157 15.23 2.60 8.99
C ARG A 157 13.77 2.67 9.47
N ALA A 158 12.83 3.00 8.60
CA ALA A 158 11.41 2.87 8.93
C ALA A 158 10.99 1.43 9.26
N ARG A 159 11.77 0.40 8.85
CA ARG A 159 11.57 -1.00 9.23
C ARG A 159 12.22 -1.38 10.56
N ASP A 160 13.00 -0.50 11.17
CA ASP A 160 13.64 -0.79 12.44
C ASP A 160 12.59 -0.81 13.56
N GLU A 161 12.75 -1.73 14.51
CA GLU A 161 11.86 -1.89 15.66
C GLU A 161 11.70 -0.59 16.46
N GLU A 162 12.79 0.17 16.59
CA GLU A 162 12.80 1.49 17.26
C GLU A 162 11.77 2.47 16.65
N PHE A 163 11.54 2.40 15.33
CA PHE A 163 10.56 3.26 14.68
C PHE A 163 9.16 2.66 14.70
N ILE A 164 9.04 1.35 14.41
CA ILE A 164 7.76 0.64 14.33
C ILE A 164 7.05 0.64 15.69
N SER A 165 7.76 0.34 16.77
CA SER A 165 7.17 0.24 18.10
C SER A 165 6.59 1.56 18.64
N GLN A 166 6.92 2.69 18.02
CA GLN A 166 6.30 3.97 18.40
C GLN A 166 4.81 4.03 18.09
N PHE A 167 4.32 3.20 17.19
CA PHE A 167 2.91 3.17 16.78
C PHE A 167 2.07 2.25 17.67
N ASP A 168 2.69 1.27 18.31
CA ASP A 168 1.99 0.25 19.09
C ASP A 168 1.22 0.86 20.28
N GLY A 169 -0.08 0.58 20.35
CA GLY A 169 -0.96 1.07 21.38
C GLY A 169 -1.25 2.58 21.35
N LYS A 170 -0.88 3.29 20.27
CA LYS A 170 -1.17 4.71 20.13
C LYS A 170 -2.67 4.97 19.98
N ARG A 171 -3.19 5.84 20.85
CA ARG A 171 -4.60 6.20 20.90
C ARG A 171 -4.82 7.56 20.25
N ILE A 172 -5.63 7.57 19.20
CA ILE A 172 -5.97 8.77 18.42
C ILE A 172 -7.44 9.06 18.60
N ARG A 173 -7.76 10.17 19.26
CA ARG A 173 -9.15 10.58 19.54
C ARG A 173 -9.85 11.04 18.27
N GLU A 174 -11.16 11.11 18.33
CA GLU A 174 -11.95 11.69 17.26
C GLU A 174 -11.48 13.11 16.93
N GLY A 175 -11.29 13.41 15.65
CA GLY A 175 -10.79 14.71 15.17
C GLY A 175 -9.29 14.93 15.29
N GLU A 176 -8.55 14.06 15.98
CA GLU A 176 -7.08 14.10 16.03
C GLU A 176 -6.47 13.31 14.86
N SER A 177 -5.22 13.66 14.53
CA SER A 177 -4.39 12.95 13.57
C SER A 177 -3.05 12.61 14.21
N LEU A 178 -2.43 11.53 13.75
CA LEU A 178 -1.06 11.21 14.09
C LEU A 178 -0.13 12.27 13.47
N VAL A 179 0.83 12.77 14.23
CA VAL A 179 1.82 13.74 13.79
C VAL A 179 3.23 13.25 14.12
N TYR A 180 4.22 13.72 13.38
CA TYR A 180 5.61 13.46 13.71
C TYR A 180 6.33 14.72 14.18
N THR A 181 7.26 14.56 15.11
CA THR A 181 8.11 15.64 15.63
C THR A 181 9.59 15.31 15.42
N LYS A 182 10.43 16.33 15.49
CA LYS A 182 11.91 16.19 15.44
C LYS A 182 12.56 16.44 16.79
N ASP A 183 11.76 16.91 17.75
CA ASP A 183 12.23 17.43 19.03
C ASP A 183 11.93 16.48 20.20
N GLY A 184 11.51 15.26 19.90
CA GLY A 184 11.06 14.24 20.84
C GLY A 184 9.55 14.26 21.02
N ALA A 185 8.89 13.11 20.73
CA ALA A 185 7.46 12.95 20.89
C ALA A 185 7.05 13.12 22.36
N SER A 186 6.11 14.02 22.63
CA SER A 186 5.62 14.35 23.98
C SER A 186 4.12 14.17 24.15
N GLU A 187 3.37 14.24 23.05
CA GLU A 187 1.94 14.06 23.04
C GLU A 187 1.54 12.61 22.64
N ALA A 188 0.33 12.21 23.02
CA ALA A 188 -0.14 10.85 22.76
C ALA A 188 -0.22 10.51 21.26
N ASN A 189 -0.51 11.50 20.42
CA ASN A 189 -0.61 11.37 18.97
C ASN A 189 0.68 11.76 18.23
N GLU A 190 1.82 11.89 18.93
CA GLU A 190 3.12 12.21 18.32
C GLU A 190 4.02 10.99 18.21
N ILE A 191 4.84 10.98 17.16
CA ILE A 191 5.95 10.05 16.97
C ILE A 191 7.23 10.81 16.66
N ASP A 192 8.38 10.22 16.94
CA ASP A 192 9.68 10.76 16.57
C ASP A 192 9.99 10.49 15.11
N ALA A 193 10.37 11.54 14.39
CA ALA A 193 10.82 11.41 13.01
C ALA A 193 12.17 10.68 12.94
N ILE A 194 12.34 9.86 11.90
CA ILE A 194 13.64 9.29 11.57
C ILE A 194 14.60 10.43 11.19
N SER A 195 15.68 10.58 11.94
CA SER A 195 16.65 11.64 11.70
C SER A 195 17.21 11.57 10.27
N GLY A 196 17.09 12.68 9.54
CA GLY A 196 17.53 12.79 8.15
C GLY A 196 16.57 12.19 7.11
N CYS A 197 15.44 11.59 7.53
CA CYS A 197 14.49 10.90 6.64
C CYS A 197 13.06 11.42 6.81
N THR A 198 12.88 12.74 6.86
CA THR A 198 11.59 13.39 7.09
C THR A 198 10.56 13.06 5.99
N VAL A 199 10.99 12.87 4.75
CA VAL A 199 10.11 12.52 3.62
C VAL A 199 9.48 11.15 3.86
N THR A 200 10.30 10.13 4.17
CA THR A 200 9.83 8.78 4.50
C THR A 200 8.94 8.78 5.74
N THR A 201 9.34 9.49 6.81
CA THR A 201 8.51 9.63 8.02
C THR A 201 7.15 10.26 7.70
N SER A 202 7.13 11.32 6.87
CA SER A 202 5.90 11.97 6.45
C SER A 202 4.98 11.03 5.66
N ALA A 203 5.54 10.27 4.72
CA ALA A 203 4.77 9.30 3.92
C ALA A 203 4.12 8.24 4.81
N VAL A 204 4.89 7.64 5.74
CA VAL A 204 4.36 6.66 6.72
C VAL A 204 3.27 7.26 7.59
N THR A 205 3.48 8.47 8.13
CA THR A 205 2.48 9.16 8.97
C THR A 205 1.19 9.44 8.20
N LYS A 206 1.29 9.82 6.92
CA LYS A 206 0.13 10.03 6.04
C LYS A 206 -0.63 8.74 5.75
N ASP A 207 0.08 7.63 5.52
CA ASP A 207 -0.55 6.32 5.32
C ASP A 207 -1.34 5.88 6.54
N ILE A 208 -0.78 6.05 7.72
CA ILE A 208 -1.48 5.70 8.98
C ILE A 208 -2.69 6.62 9.19
N ASN A 209 -2.55 7.92 8.93
CA ASN A 209 -3.69 8.84 9.00
C ASN A 209 -4.78 8.48 8.00
N ALA A 210 -4.43 8.03 6.79
CA ALA A 210 -5.41 7.55 5.82
C ALA A 210 -6.12 6.28 6.29
N ALA A 211 -5.40 5.36 6.93
CA ALA A 211 -5.99 4.17 7.54
C ALA A 211 -6.98 4.54 8.66
N LEU A 212 -6.62 5.49 9.51
CA LEU A 212 -7.51 6.00 10.58
C LEU A 212 -8.77 6.65 9.99
N GLU A 213 -8.64 7.50 8.97
CA GLU A 213 -9.80 8.12 8.31
C GLU A 213 -10.69 7.09 7.61
N ALA A 214 -10.11 6.07 6.97
CA ALA A 214 -10.90 4.98 6.37
C ALA A 214 -11.76 4.25 7.41
N VAL A 215 -11.19 3.94 8.58
CA VAL A 215 -11.94 3.32 9.67
C VAL A 215 -13.03 4.27 10.21
N ARG A 216 -12.77 5.57 10.32
CA ARG A 216 -13.79 6.56 10.73
C ARG A 216 -14.97 6.62 9.76
N VAL A 217 -14.70 6.57 8.46
CA VAL A 217 -15.75 6.51 7.43
C VAL A 217 -16.60 5.24 7.58
N ILE A 218 -15.95 4.08 7.81
CA ILE A 218 -16.66 2.82 8.02
C ILE A 218 -17.58 2.90 9.25
N LEU A 219 -17.06 3.41 10.37
CA LEU A 219 -17.83 3.52 11.61
C LEU A 219 -19.01 4.50 11.49
N ALA A 220 -18.86 5.57 10.69
CA ALA A 220 -19.92 6.56 10.46
C ALA A 220 -21.04 6.04 9.57
N ASP A 221 -20.70 5.36 8.46
CA ASP A 221 -21.66 4.97 7.42
C ASP A 221 -22.23 3.57 7.61
N TYR A 222 -21.46 2.65 8.21
CA TYR A 222 -21.82 1.23 8.34
C TYR A 222 -22.08 0.81 9.79
N GLY A 223 -21.92 1.71 10.76
CA GLY A 223 -22.03 1.39 12.18
C GLY A 223 -20.95 0.39 12.60
N ASP A 224 -21.15 -0.26 13.74
CA ASP A 224 -20.29 -1.37 14.16
C ASP A 224 -20.56 -2.56 13.21
N ALA A 225 -19.78 -2.65 12.12
CA ALA A 225 -19.93 -3.69 11.08
C ALA A 225 -19.81 -5.12 11.64
N GLY A 226 -19.41 -5.26 12.90
CA GLY A 226 -19.44 -6.52 13.67
C GLY A 226 -20.81 -6.96 14.15
N SER A 227 -21.83 -6.09 14.10
CA SER A 227 -23.20 -6.47 14.54
C SER A 227 -24.03 -7.11 13.44
N ALA A 228 -23.73 -6.86 12.16
CA ALA A 228 -24.59 -7.30 11.04
C ALA A 228 -24.41 -8.79 10.64
N ALA A 229 -23.27 -9.40 10.95
CA ALA A 229 -23.04 -10.81 10.63
C ALA A 229 -23.72 -11.79 11.59
N ALA A 230 -24.23 -11.32 12.74
CA ALA A 230 -24.86 -12.18 13.76
C ALA A 230 -26.39 -12.31 13.65
N GLU A 231 -27.06 -11.59 12.74
CA GLU A 231 -28.53 -11.61 12.59
C GLU A 231 -29.02 -12.36 11.33
N GLY A 232 -28.13 -13.01 10.57
CA GLY A 232 -28.45 -13.68 9.30
C GLY A 232 -28.87 -15.15 9.38
N GLU A 233 -28.88 -15.82 10.54
CA GLU A 233 -29.38 -17.19 10.71
C GLU A 233 -30.21 -17.37 11.99
N ALA A 234 -31.48 -17.12 11.89
CA ALA A 234 -32.51 -17.65 12.79
C ALA A 234 -33.73 -18.08 11.99
#